data_4b934649b7fbdf4a475ac96cf0870d67
#
_entry.id   4b934649b7fbdf4a475ac96cf0870d67
#
_cell.length_a   1.000
_cell.length_b   1.000
_cell.length_c   1.000
_cell.angle_alpha   90.00
_cell.angle_beta   90.00
_cell.angle_gamma   90.00
#
_symmetry.space_group_name_H-M   'P 1'
#
loop_
_entity.id
_entity.type
_entity.pdbx_description
1 polymer ?
#
loop_
_entity_poly.entity_id
_entity_poly.type
_entity_poly.pdbx_seq_one_letter_code
_entity_poly.pdbx_strand_id
1 'polypeptide(L)'
;MDWPTLNQIDTTISEFGRLGVKVMITELDVDVLLQATSSQTAEVGLNVAADPKLNPYPNELPDSVQQALAKRYGDLFATYAKHCGVVTRVTLWGVTDKNSWKNDWPVKGRTNYPLLFDRNGQPKPAFNAVIEAAPKKMSSISGLF
;
A
#
# COMPACT_ATOMS: atom_id res chain seq x y z
N MET A 1 -7.22 1.10 6.95
CA MET A 1 -5.87 0.57 6.57
C MET A 1 -5.67 -0.91 6.80
N ASP A 2 -6.44 -1.57 7.66
CA ASP A 2 -6.08 -2.93 8.17
C ASP A 2 -6.78 -4.08 7.45
N TRP A 3 -7.52 -3.81 6.40
CA TRP A 3 -8.13 -4.84 5.56
C TRP A 3 -7.52 -4.85 4.15
N PRO A 4 -7.27 -6.04 3.57
CA PRO A 4 -7.26 -7.35 4.23
C PRO A 4 -6.22 -7.42 5.34
N THR A 5 -6.43 -8.29 6.35
CA THR A 5 -5.45 -8.46 7.44
C THR A 5 -4.17 -9.10 6.92
N LEU A 6 -3.04 -8.87 7.61
CA LEU A 6 -1.76 -9.50 7.25
C LEU A 6 -1.86 -11.03 7.25
N ASN A 7 -2.59 -11.59 8.22
CA ASN A 7 -2.80 -13.04 8.29
C ASN A 7 -3.58 -13.59 7.08
N GLN A 8 -4.61 -12.87 6.62
CA GLN A 8 -5.33 -13.26 5.39
C GLN A 8 -4.42 -13.24 4.17
N ILE A 9 -3.58 -12.20 4.03
CA ILE A 9 -2.61 -12.09 2.94
C ILE A 9 -1.59 -13.24 3.01
N ASP A 10 -0.99 -13.47 4.18
CA ASP A 10 0.02 -14.50 4.43
C ASP A 10 -0.52 -15.90 4.09
N THR A 11 -1.73 -16.21 4.59
CA THR A 11 -2.41 -17.50 4.32
C THR A 11 -2.73 -17.67 2.84
N THR A 12 -3.26 -16.64 2.19
CA THR A 12 -3.63 -16.71 0.76
C THR A 12 -2.39 -16.96 -0.11
N ILE A 13 -1.29 -16.26 0.14
CA ILE A 13 -0.04 -16.46 -0.59
C ILE A 13 0.52 -17.87 -0.35
N SER A 14 0.44 -18.37 0.89
CA SER A 14 0.87 -19.72 1.25
C SER A 14 0.08 -20.77 0.46
N GLU A 15 -1.24 -20.62 0.36
CA GLU A 15 -2.10 -21.56 -0.40
C GLU A 15 -1.75 -21.58 -1.89
N PHE A 16 -1.54 -20.41 -2.52
CA PHE A 16 -1.08 -20.35 -3.90
C PHE A 16 0.31 -21.01 -4.08
N GLY A 17 1.21 -20.79 -3.12
CA GLY A 17 2.54 -21.42 -3.13
C GLY A 17 2.45 -22.95 -3.07
N ARG A 18 1.56 -23.50 -2.25
CA ARG A 18 1.31 -24.97 -2.17
C ARG A 18 0.79 -25.56 -3.48
N LEU A 19 0.06 -24.76 -4.25
CA LEU A 19 -0.42 -25.14 -5.58
C LEU A 19 0.62 -24.98 -6.68
N GLY A 20 1.83 -24.53 -6.34
CA GLY A 20 2.90 -24.24 -7.32
C GLY A 20 2.69 -22.97 -8.14
N VAL A 21 1.73 -22.12 -7.76
CA VAL A 21 1.40 -20.90 -8.49
C VAL A 21 2.28 -19.75 -7.99
N LYS A 22 2.79 -18.92 -8.90
CA LYS A 22 3.45 -17.66 -8.57
C LYS A 22 2.42 -16.54 -8.41
N VAL A 23 2.70 -15.62 -7.48
CA VAL A 23 1.84 -14.50 -7.14
C VAL A 23 2.50 -13.19 -7.57
N MET A 24 1.72 -12.30 -8.16
CA MET A 24 2.10 -10.92 -8.43
C MET A 24 1.06 -9.98 -7.81
N ILE A 25 1.51 -9.00 -7.07
CA ILE A 25 0.67 -7.90 -6.59
C ILE A 25 0.73 -6.81 -7.67
N THR A 26 -0.39 -6.47 -8.26
CA THR A 26 -0.42 -5.66 -9.50
C THR A 26 -0.86 -4.22 -9.31
N GLU A 27 -1.59 -3.92 -8.22
CA GLU A 27 -2.25 -2.62 -8.02
C GLU A 27 -2.22 -2.21 -6.55
N LEU A 28 -1.02 -2.18 -5.96
CA LEU A 28 -0.89 -1.85 -4.55
C LEU A 28 -1.00 -0.34 -4.32
N ASP A 29 -1.99 0.05 -3.58
CA ASP A 29 -2.06 1.31 -2.86
C ASP A 29 -2.69 1.09 -1.47
N VAL A 30 -2.46 1.99 -0.51
CA VAL A 30 -2.99 1.87 0.85
C VAL A 30 -3.83 3.09 1.17
N ASP A 31 -5.15 2.90 1.21
CA ASP A 31 -6.07 3.99 1.55
C ASP A 31 -5.98 4.37 3.03
N VAL A 32 -5.68 5.64 3.30
CA VAL A 32 -5.58 6.20 4.66
C VAL A 32 -6.88 6.85 5.12
N LEU A 33 -7.85 6.99 4.22
CA LEU A 33 -9.11 7.68 4.48
C LEU A 33 -10.25 6.68 4.72
N LEU A 34 -11.30 7.14 5.38
CA LEU A 34 -12.51 6.35 5.56
C LEU A 34 -13.17 6.05 4.21
N GLN A 35 -13.68 4.85 4.07
CA GLN A 35 -14.52 4.47 2.94
C GLN A 35 -15.81 5.29 2.96
N ALA A 36 -16.22 5.79 1.79
CA ALA A 36 -17.41 6.63 1.67
C ALA A 36 -18.73 5.85 1.76
N THR A 37 -18.69 4.54 1.52
CA THR A 37 -19.86 3.66 1.59
C THR A 37 -19.48 2.30 2.19
N SER A 38 -20.43 1.66 2.86
CA SER A 38 -20.30 0.28 3.33
C SER A 38 -20.36 -0.76 2.20
N SER A 39 -20.80 -0.36 1.01
CA SER A 39 -20.86 -1.20 -0.18
C SER A 39 -19.62 -0.92 -1.05
N GLN A 40 -18.71 -1.87 -1.08
CA GLN A 40 -17.59 -1.88 -2.02
C GLN A 40 -18.12 -2.28 -3.40
N THR A 41 -18.57 -1.29 -4.17
CA THR A 41 -18.86 -1.50 -5.59
C THR A 41 -17.66 -1.04 -6.41
N ALA A 42 -17.34 -1.79 -7.46
CA ALA A 42 -16.32 -1.40 -8.43
C ALA A 42 -16.79 -0.24 -9.35
N GLU A 43 -17.87 0.43 -9.00
CA GLU A 43 -18.46 1.52 -9.77
C GLU A 43 -17.69 2.82 -9.56
N VAL A 44 -16.77 3.11 -10.46
CA VAL A 44 -15.91 4.31 -10.47
C VAL A 44 -16.73 5.60 -10.71
N GLY A 45 -18.00 5.50 -11.09
CA GLY A 45 -18.90 6.63 -11.36
C GLY A 45 -19.68 7.17 -10.17
N LEU A 46 -19.60 6.56 -9.00
CA LEU A 46 -20.34 7.02 -7.81
C LEU A 46 -19.71 8.29 -7.24
N ASN A 47 -20.33 9.43 -7.56
CA ASN A 47 -20.08 10.69 -6.85
C ASN A 47 -20.90 10.69 -5.55
N VAL A 48 -20.24 10.45 -4.43
CA VAL A 48 -20.84 10.63 -3.10
C VAL A 48 -20.83 12.11 -2.74
N ALA A 49 -21.91 12.59 -2.10
CA ALA A 49 -21.98 13.96 -1.63
C ALA A 49 -20.78 14.33 -0.74
N ALA A 50 -20.26 15.53 -0.91
CA ALA A 50 -19.11 16.02 -0.15
C ALA A 50 -19.44 16.09 1.35
N ASP A 51 -18.89 15.16 2.13
CA ASP A 51 -18.90 15.18 3.58
C ASP A 51 -17.45 15.49 4.05
N PRO A 52 -17.24 16.55 4.84
CA PRO A 52 -15.89 16.88 5.37
C PRO A 52 -15.24 15.72 6.12
N LYS A 53 -16.02 14.81 6.71
CA LYS A 53 -15.50 13.61 7.36
C LYS A 53 -14.83 12.63 6.39
N LEU A 54 -15.17 12.69 5.12
CA LEU A 54 -14.59 11.85 4.06
C LEU A 54 -13.33 12.47 3.44
N ASN A 55 -13.05 13.75 3.75
CA ASN A 55 -11.83 14.43 3.34
C ASN A 55 -11.17 15.15 4.54
N PRO A 56 -10.77 14.41 5.58
CA PRO A 56 -10.26 14.99 6.83
C PRO A 56 -8.90 15.70 6.68
N TYR A 57 -8.18 15.43 5.60
CA TYR A 57 -6.82 15.94 5.37
C TYR A 57 -6.69 16.62 4.00
N PRO A 58 -7.40 17.72 3.73
CA PRO A 58 -7.42 18.33 2.40
C PRO A 58 -6.07 18.94 1.98
N ASN A 59 -5.26 19.37 2.92
CA ASN A 59 -4.02 20.10 2.66
C ASN A 59 -2.76 19.26 2.95
N GLU A 60 -2.75 18.51 4.05
CA GLU A 60 -1.59 17.79 4.53
C GLU A 60 -2.00 16.55 5.34
N LEU A 61 -1.22 15.48 5.22
CA LEU A 61 -1.42 14.27 6.02
C LEU A 61 -0.70 14.41 7.37
N PRO A 62 -1.40 14.27 8.52
CA PRO A 62 -0.76 14.33 9.84
C PRO A 62 0.34 13.28 10.01
N ASP A 63 1.41 13.62 10.73
CA ASP A 63 2.55 12.73 10.97
C ASP A 63 2.12 11.37 11.54
N SER A 64 1.18 11.35 12.47
CA SER A 64 0.68 10.10 13.05
C SER A 64 0.06 9.17 12.00
N VAL A 65 -0.63 9.74 11.01
CA VAL A 65 -1.23 8.98 9.91
C VAL A 65 -0.15 8.57 8.90
N GLN A 66 0.85 9.41 8.66
CA GLN A 66 2.02 9.06 7.84
C GLN A 66 2.79 7.88 8.44
N GLN A 67 3.00 7.86 9.76
CA GLN A 67 3.65 6.74 10.45
C GLN A 67 2.80 5.46 10.42
N ALA A 68 1.48 5.56 10.56
CA ALA A 68 0.59 4.43 10.42
C ALA A 68 0.62 3.85 8.99
N LEU A 69 0.67 4.71 7.97
CA LEU A 69 0.85 4.30 6.58
C LEU A 69 2.19 3.61 6.36
N ALA A 70 3.27 4.17 6.90
CA ALA A 70 4.62 3.60 6.84
C ALA A 70 4.66 2.20 7.46
N LYS A 71 4.08 2.07 8.66
CA LYS A 71 3.97 0.77 9.33
C LYS A 71 3.21 -0.25 8.46
N ARG A 72 2.07 0.15 7.89
CA ARG A 72 1.27 -0.74 7.04
C ARG A 72 2.04 -1.21 5.81
N TYR A 73 2.74 -0.32 5.11
CA TYR A 73 3.60 -0.68 3.99
C TYR A 73 4.74 -1.60 4.40
N GLY A 74 5.43 -1.30 5.51
CA GLY A 74 6.49 -2.16 6.05
C GLY A 74 5.99 -3.56 6.35
N ASP A 75 4.85 -3.69 7.03
CA ASP A 75 4.23 -4.96 7.38
C ASP A 75 3.82 -5.77 6.12
N LEU A 76 3.25 -5.10 5.10
CA LEU A 76 2.91 -5.74 3.83
C LEU A 76 4.14 -6.28 3.12
N PHE A 77 5.18 -5.46 2.97
CA PHE A 77 6.40 -5.86 2.29
C PHE A 77 7.18 -6.92 3.07
N ALA A 78 7.20 -6.87 4.39
CA ALA A 78 7.74 -7.95 5.22
C ALA A 78 6.99 -9.26 5.00
N THR A 79 5.66 -9.22 4.88
CA THR A 79 4.85 -10.40 4.56
C THR A 79 5.19 -10.93 3.16
N TYR A 80 5.29 -10.07 2.14
CA TYR A 80 5.67 -10.49 0.80
C TYR A 80 7.08 -11.08 0.75
N ALA A 81 8.02 -10.52 1.51
CA ALA A 81 9.41 -10.99 1.60
C ALA A 81 9.52 -12.39 2.20
N LYS A 82 8.66 -12.76 3.15
CA LYS A 82 8.58 -14.15 3.66
C LYS A 82 8.29 -15.15 2.54
N HIS A 83 7.57 -14.73 1.52
CA HIS A 83 7.16 -15.54 0.38
C HIS A 83 7.96 -15.27 -0.88
N CYS A 84 9.24 -14.90 -0.77
CA CYS A 84 10.09 -14.53 -1.91
C CYS A 84 10.21 -15.62 -3.00
N GLY A 85 9.92 -16.89 -2.67
CA GLY A 85 9.83 -17.99 -3.63
C GLY A 85 8.48 -18.05 -4.38
N VAL A 86 7.45 -17.37 -3.89
CA VAL A 86 6.08 -17.37 -4.42
C VAL A 86 5.72 -16.00 -4.99
N VAL A 87 5.94 -14.93 -4.23
CA VAL A 87 5.70 -13.56 -4.69
C VAL A 87 6.87 -13.13 -5.58
N THR A 88 6.58 -12.82 -6.83
CA THR A 88 7.59 -12.49 -7.85
C THR A 88 7.66 -11.02 -8.20
N ARG A 89 6.58 -10.26 -7.92
CA ARG A 89 6.51 -8.83 -8.21
C ARG A 89 5.48 -8.14 -7.31
N VAL A 90 5.80 -6.91 -6.93
CA VAL A 90 4.84 -5.95 -6.35
C VAL A 90 4.87 -4.69 -7.22
N THR A 91 3.71 -4.30 -7.72
CA THR A 91 3.53 -3.08 -8.53
C THR A 91 2.61 -2.13 -7.77
N LEU A 92 3.07 -0.92 -7.55
CA LEU A 92 2.26 0.15 -6.96
C LEU A 92 1.31 0.74 -8.01
N TRP A 93 0.10 1.13 -7.59
CA TRP A 93 -0.89 1.72 -8.49
C TRP A 93 -0.71 3.24 -8.62
N GLY A 94 0.51 3.65 -8.89
CA GLY A 94 0.94 5.03 -9.09
C GLY A 94 2.31 5.30 -8.47
N VAL A 95 2.85 6.50 -8.72
CA VAL A 95 4.16 6.94 -8.22
C VAL A 95 3.99 7.94 -7.08
N THR A 96 3.26 9.04 -7.32
CA THR A 96 3.09 10.13 -6.36
C THR A 96 1.65 10.30 -5.93
N ASP A 97 1.42 10.75 -4.72
CA ASP A 97 0.08 11.06 -4.20
C ASP A 97 -0.67 12.07 -5.07
N LYS A 98 0.06 12.97 -5.77
CA LYS A 98 -0.53 13.97 -6.66
C LYS A 98 -1.35 13.34 -7.78
N ASN A 99 -0.87 12.24 -8.33
CA ASN A 99 -1.44 11.57 -9.50
C ASN A 99 -2.22 10.30 -9.12
N SER A 100 -2.50 10.10 -7.83
CA SER A 100 -3.31 8.95 -7.40
C SER A 100 -4.74 9.06 -7.95
N TRP A 101 -5.26 7.94 -8.46
CA TRP A 101 -6.65 7.82 -8.90
C TRP A 101 -7.66 8.00 -7.75
N LYS A 102 -7.22 7.87 -6.51
CA LYS A 102 -8.02 8.08 -5.31
C LYS A 102 -8.25 9.57 -4.97
N ASN A 103 -7.58 10.48 -5.66
CA ASN A 103 -7.94 11.89 -5.60
C ASN A 103 -9.27 12.08 -6.34
N ASP A 104 -10.12 12.96 -5.83
CA ASP A 104 -11.46 13.26 -6.38
C ASP A 104 -12.42 12.05 -6.43
N TRP A 105 -12.05 10.91 -5.88
CA TRP A 105 -12.87 9.70 -5.88
C TRP A 105 -12.93 9.05 -4.47
N PRO A 106 -14.07 8.50 -4.05
CA PRO A 106 -15.42 8.61 -4.61
C PRO A 106 -16.08 9.97 -4.33
N VAL A 107 -15.39 10.86 -3.66
CA VAL A 107 -15.86 12.21 -3.28
C VAL A 107 -15.08 13.25 -4.06
N LYS A 108 -15.79 14.09 -4.83
CA LYS A 108 -15.16 15.18 -5.58
C LYS A 108 -14.45 16.17 -4.63
N GLY A 109 -13.25 16.56 -4.99
CA GLY A 109 -12.39 17.42 -4.16
C GLY A 109 -11.64 16.69 -3.05
N ARG A 110 -11.76 15.37 -2.95
CA ARG A 110 -11.02 14.57 -1.98
C ARG A 110 -9.53 14.55 -2.30
N THR A 111 -8.70 14.77 -1.28
CA THR A 111 -7.25 14.61 -1.34
C THR A 111 -6.85 13.30 -0.64
N ASN A 112 -6.13 12.42 -1.34
CA ASN A 112 -5.66 11.15 -0.77
C ASN A 112 -4.13 11.03 -0.83
N TYR A 113 -3.58 10.13 -0.01
CA TYR A 113 -2.14 9.98 0.22
C TYR A 113 -1.69 8.51 0.24
N PRO A 114 -2.09 7.69 -0.75
CA PRO A 114 -1.96 6.23 -0.65
C PRO A 114 -0.59 5.68 -1.06
N LEU A 115 0.30 6.50 -1.63
CA LEU A 115 1.51 6.04 -2.29
C LEU A 115 2.79 6.32 -1.49
N LEU A 116 3.95 5.93 -2.03
CA LEU A 116 5.24 6.03 -1.35
C LEU A 116 5.90 7.42 -1.47
N PHE A 117 5.51 8.17 -2.50
CA PHE A 117 6.01 9.53 -2.73
C PHE A 117 4.89 10.54 -2.53
N ASP A 118 5.22 11.67 -1.94
CA ASP A 118 4.28 12.75 -1.71
C ASP A 118 3.86 13.47 -3.00
N ARG A 119 3.08 14.53 -2.86
CA ARG A 119 2.58 15.34 -3.99
C ARG A 119 3.69 16.13 -4.70
N ASN A 120 4.86 16.29 -4.08
CA ASN A 120 6.04 16.96 -4.63
C ASN A 120 7.09 15.97 -5.14
N GLY A 121 6.80 14.67 -5.10
CA GLY A 121 7.74 13.62 -5.50
C GLY A 121 8.81 13.30 -4.46
N GLN A 122 8.65 13.75 -3.21
CA GLN A 122 9.57 13.42 -2.13
C GLN A 122 9.20 12.07 -1.49
N PRO A 123 10.17 11.25 -1.09
CA PRO A 123 9.90 9.99 -0.42
C PRO A 123 9.25 10.21 0.94
N LYS A 124 8.17 9.47 1.18
CA LYS A 124 7.47 9.46 2.47
C LYS A 124 8.11 8.44 3.44
N PRO A 125 7.78 8.47 4.75
CA PRO A 125 8.21 7.43 5.69
C PRO A 125 7.87 6.02 5.21
N ALA A 126 6.77 5.84 4.47
CA ALA A 126 6.37 4.58 3.86
C ALA A 126 7.40 4.03 2.85
N PHE A 127 8.08 4.89 2.10
CA PHE A 127 9.15 4.47 1.20
C PHE A 127 10.31 3.82 1.98
N ASN A 128 10.76 4.45 3.05
CA ASN A 128 11.84 3.92 3.87
C ASN A 128 11.44 2.58 4.52
N ALA A 129 10.21 2.47 5.03
CA ALA A 129 9.69 1.23 5.61
C ALA A 129 9.68 0.06 4.59
N VAL A 130 9.38 0.33 3.32
CA VAL A 130 9.46 -0.67 2.24
C VAL A 130 10.91 -1.11 2.00
N ILE A 131 11.85 -0.17 1.95
CA ILE A 131 13.28 -0.48 1.76
C ILE A 131 13.82 -1.31 2.93
N GLU A 132 13.43 -0.98 4.16
CA GLU A 132 13.85 -1.72 5.38
C GLU A 132 13.28 -3.14 5.42
N ALA A 133 12.07 -3.34 4.92
CA ALA A 133 11.42 -4.65 4.83
C ALA A 133 11.98 -5.54 3.69
N ALA A 134 12.73 -4.97 2.75
CA ALA A 134 13.34 -5.74 1.66
C ALA A 134 14.31 -6.80 2.20
N PRO A 135 14.35 -8.02 1.61
CA PRO A 135 15.29 -9.04 2.02
C PRO A 135 16.72 -8.49 1.89
N LYS A 136 17.43 -8.39 3.01
CA LYS A 136 18.85 -8.05 2.97
C LYS A 136 19.55 -9.18 2.23
N LYS A 137 20.22 -8.88 1.11
CA LYS A 137 21.14 -9.85 0.48
C LYS A 137 22.09 -10.32 1.58
N MET A 138 22.04 -11.61 1.94
CA MET A 138 23.09 -12.18 2.75
C MET A 138 24.39 -11.96 2.00
N SER A 139 25.27 -11.13 2.54
CA SER A 139 26.65 -11.00 2.11
C SER A 139 27.39 -12.28 2.56
N SER A 140 27.13 -13.38 1.87
CA SER A 140 27.88 -14.61 2.02
C SER A 140 28.96 -14.65 0.94
N ILE A 141 30.00 -13.84 1.09
CA ILE A 141 31.33 -14.12 0.57
C ILE A 141 32.34 -13.62 1.59
N SER A 142 32.56 -14.43 2.62
CA SER A 142 33.81 -14.37 3.39
C SER A 142 34.16 -15.81 3.75
N GLY A 143 35.10 -16.38 2.99
CA GLY A 143 35.70 -17.66 3.37
C GLY A 143 35.94 -18.61 2.22
N LEU A 144 36.76 -18.20 1.25
CA LEU A 144 37.50 -19.12 0.40
C LEU A 144 38.80 -18.41 -0.02
N PHE A 145 39.73 -18.44 0.92
CA PHE A 145 41.19 -18.41 0.65
C PHE A 145 41.83 -19.39 1.64
#